data_8158b23dd74421ef1869f10f5a943ef6
#
_entry.id   8158b23dd74421ef1869f10f5a943ef6
#
_cell.length_a   1.000
_cell.length_b   1.000
_cell.length_c   1.000
_cell.angle_alpha   90.00
_cell.angle_beta   90.00
_cell.angle_gamma   90.00
#
_symmetry.space_group_name_H-M   'P 1'
#
loop_
_entity.id
_entity.type
_entity.pdbx_description
1 polymer ?
#
loop_
_entity_poly.entity_id
_entity_poly.type
_entity_poly.pdbx_seq_one_letter_code
_entity_poly.pdbx_strand_id
1 'polypeptide(L)'
;MLDKLIKVEERFEDINARLCESDVVNDMAQYKKFMQELKVLTPIVEKFRQLKGAQATLQEAKEMLDAGGLEKDFREMVQEEYEDASEKVSVYLEELKILLLPRDPNDDRNVIVEIRGGAGGEEASLFAGVLFRMYSMYAEAKGWKAEILSSNPTELGGFKEISFNISGDGAYSRFKFESGVHRVQRVPETESQGRIHTSTVTVAVLPEAEEVDVEINPADLQIDTYRSGGAGGQHVNKTESAIRITHLPTGTVVECQDERSQHKNKDRAMKILRSKILEAEREKQHDAIAGERKAQVGTGDRSERIRTYNYPQGRVSDHRINLTLYKIEAILNGDLDEIIDALVTADTAEKLKNE
;
A
#
# COMPACT_ATOMS: atom_id res chain seq x y z
N MET A 1 8.44 -24.00 -6.39
CA MET A 1 7.09 -23.66 -5.91
C MET A 1 6.67 -24.51 -4.71
N LEU A 2 6.64 -25.86 -4.82
CA LEU A 2 6.20 -26.74 -3.71
C LEU A 2 6.98 -26.53 -2.42
N ASP A 3 8.31 -26.38 -2.46
CA ASP A 3 9.13 -26.12 -1.27
C ASP A 3 8.79 -24.78 -0.58
N LYS A 4 8.40 -23.77 -1.37
CA LYS A 4 7.91 -22.49 -0.82
C LYS A 4 6.57 -22.68 -0.09
N LEU A 5 5.64 -23.47 -0.68
CA LEU A 5 4.32 -23.74 -0.11
C LEU A 5 4.41 -24.55 1.19
N ILE A 6 5.32 -25.52 1.27
CA ILE A 6 5.56 -26.28 2.50
C ILE A 6 6.04 -25.35 3.63
N LYS A 7 7.00 -24.45 3.34
CA LYS A 7 7.48 -23.48 4.32
C LYS A 7 6.39 -22.50 4.76
N VAL A 8 5.50 -22.12 3.84
CA VAL A 8 4.34 -21.26 4.16
C VAL A 8 3.37 -21.98 5.10
N GLU A 9 3.10 -23.26 4.86
CA GLU A 9 2.25 -24.06 5.74
C GLU A 9 2.88 -24.27 7.12
N GLU A 10 4.19 -24.57 7.19
CA GLU A 10 4.93 -24.69 8.46
C GLU A 10 4.88 -23.35 9.25
N ARG A 11 5.04 -22.22 8.56
CA ARG A 11 4.96 -20.91 9.18
C ARG A 11 3.56 -20.58 9.68
N PHE A 12 2.53 -20.96 8.92
CA PHE A 12 1.13 -20.82 9.34
C PHE A 12 0.82 -21.60 10.62
N GLU A 13 1.29 -22.85 10.72
CA GLU A 13 1.12 -23.68 11.93
C GLU A 13 1.91 -23.09 13.13
N ASP A 14 3.15 -22.61 12.91
CA ASP A 14 3.95 -21.95 13.96
C ASP A 14 3.22 -20.71 14.51
N ILE A 15 2.66 -19.86 13.65
CA ILE A 15 1.91 -18.69 14.08
C ILE A 15 0.65 -19.08 14.86
N ASN A 16 -0.11 -20.07 14.39
CA ASN A 16 -1.29 -20.53 15.10
C ASN A 16 -0.93 -21.08 16.50
N ALA A 17 0.19 -21.81 16.61
CA ALA A 17 0.67 -22.28 17.91
C ALA A 17 1.06 -21.12 18.82
N ARG A 18 1.81 -20.13 18.31
CA ARG A 18 2.25 -18.95 19.08
C ARG A 18 1.10 -18.05 19.53
N LEU A 19 0.06 -17.91 18.73
CA LEU A 19 -1.14 -17.15 19.12
C LEU A 19 -1.89 -17.76 20.31
N CYS A 20 -1.62 -19.03 20.64
CA CYS A 20 -2.15 -19.69 21.83
C CYS A 20 -1.27 -19.48 23.07
N GLU A 21 -0.06 -18.91 22.94
CA GLU A 21 0.86 -18.66 24.05
C GLU A 21 0.44 -17.41 24.83
N SER A 22 0.45 -17.51 26.17
CA SER A 22 0.04 -16.40 27.05
C SER A 22 0.90 -15.13 26.87
N ASP A 23 2.16 -15.30 26.53
CA ASP A 23 3.10 -14.18 26.34
C ASP A 23 2.75 -13.34 25.12
N VAL A 24 2.33 -13.98 24.02
CA VAL A 24 1.90 -13.31 22.78
C VAL A 24 0.54 -12.65 22.96
N VAL A 25 -0.39 -13.29 23.68
CA VAL A 25 -1.73 -12.71 23.94
C VAL A 25 -1.63 -11.42 24.77
N ASN A 26 -0.63 -11.30 25.65
CA ASN A 26 -0.40 -10.12 26.47
C ASN A 26 0.38 -9.01 25.73
N ASP A 27 1.04 -9.31 24.63
CA ASP A 27 1.74 -8.35 23.77
C ASP A 27 0.88 -8.00 22.56
N MET A 28 0.10 -6.92 22.67
CA MET A 28 -0.81 -6.46 21.62
C MET A 28 -0.09 -6.15 20.28
N ALA A 29 1.17 -5.73 20.31
CA ALA A 29 1.93 -5.42 19.09
C ALA A 29 2.32 -6.69 18.33
N GLN A 30 2.84 -7.70 19.06
CA GLN A 30 3.15 -9.01 18.49
C GLN A 30 1.88 -9.73 18.01
N TYR A 31 0.82 -9.70 18.81
CA TYR A 31 -0.47 -10.30 18.45
C TYR A 31 -1.00 -9.72 17.14
N LYS A 32 -1.04 -8.39 17.00
CA LYS A 32 -1.47 -7.71 15.77
C LYS A 32 -0.62 -8.14 14.57
N LYS A 33 0.70 -8.21 14.73
CA LYS A 33 1.63 -8.62 13.67
C LYS A 33 1.36 -10.06 13.21
N PHE A 34 1.18 -10.99 14.14
CA PHE A 34 0.85 -12.39 13.80
C PHE A 34 -0.51 -12.52 13.14
N MET A 35 -1.53 -11.78 13.60
CA MET A 35 -2.84 -11.77 12.95
C MET A 35 -2.80 -11.23 11.52
N GLN A 36 -2.00 -10.20 11.27
CA GLN A 36 -1.79 -9.68 9.91
C GLN A 36 -1.07 -10.71 9.00
N GLU A 37 -0.02 -11.35 9.52
CA GLU A 37 0.69 -12.41 8.79
C GLU A 37 -0.24 -13.58 8.50
N LEU A 38 -1.04 -14.01 9.46
CA LEU A 38 -2.01 -15.10 9.33
C LEU A 38 -3.08 -14.78 8.28
N LYS A 39 -3.59 -13.55 8.23
CA LYS A 39 -4.52 -13.09 7.19
C LYS A 39 -3.96 -13.28 5.78
N VAL A 40 -2.65 -13.09 5.59
CA VAL A 40 -1.97 -13.29 4.30
C VAL A 40 -1.76 -14.76 3.99
N LEU A 41 -1.37 -15.57 4.99
CA LEU A 41 -1.02 -16.98 4.78
C LEU A 41 -2.25 -17.87 4.64
N THR A 42 -3.36 -17.54 5.31
CA THR A 42 -4.59 -18.38 5.31
C THR A 42 -5.06 -18.76 3.90
N PRO A 43 -5.29 -17.83 2.95
CA PRO A 43 -5.78 -18.20 1.62
C PRO A 43 -4.78 -19.07 0.84
N ILE A 44 -3.48 -18.90 1.07
CA ILE A 44 -2.43 -19.71 0.43
C ILE A 44 -2.48 -21.14 0.97
N VAL A 45 -2.56 -21.29 2.29
CA VAL A 45 -2.57 -22.62 2.94
C VAL A 45 -3.86 -23.38 2.64
N GLU A 46 -5.01 -22.72 2.67
CA GLU A 46 -6.29 -23.32 2.32
C GLU A 46 -6.26 -23.86 0.87
N LYS A 47 -5.79 -23.04 -0.06
CA LYS A 47 -5.68 -23.43 -1.47
C LYS A 47 -4.64 -24.56 -1.67
N PHE A 48 -3.54 -24.54 -0.93
CA PHE A 48 -2.53 -25.59 -0.96
C PHE A 48 -3.06 -26.92 -0.41
N ARG A 49 -3.89 -26.87 0.64
CA ARG A 49 -4.57 -28.08 1.16
C ARG A 49 -5.58 -28.63 0.15
N GLN A 50 -6.31 -27.77 -0.56
CA GLN A 50 -7.18 -28.17 -1.65
C GLN A 50 -6.40 -28.84 -2.80
N LEU A 51 -5.24 -28.28 -3.16
CA LEU A 51 -4.35 -28.88 -4.16
C LEU A 51 -3.87 -30.28 -3.74
N LYS A 52 -3.42 -30.43 -2.48
CA LYS A 52 -3.00 -31.74 -1.95
C LYS A 52 -4.13 -32.77 -2.02
N GLY A 53 -5.35 -32.36 -1.66
CA GLY A 53 -6.54 -33.25 -1.77
C GLY A 53 -6.82 -33.66 -3.22
N ALA A 54 -6.85 -32.70 -4.15
CA ALA A 54 -7.07 -32.98 -5.57
C ALA A 54 -5.95 -33.86 -6.18
N GLN A 55 -4.70 -33.65 -5.76
CA GLN A 55 -3.59 -34.52 -6.20
C GLN A 55 -3.70 -35.95 -5.68
N ALA A 56 -4.17 -36.14 -4.43
CA ALA A 56 -4.40 -37.44 -3.86
C ALA A 56 -5.52 -38.18 -4.65
N THR A 57 -6.66 -37.51 -4.87
CA THR A 57 -7.77 -38.08 -5.68
C THR A 57 -7.32 -38.42 -7.11
N LEU A 58 -6.55 -37.51 -7.73
CA LEU A 58 -6.00 -37.76 -9.08
C LEU A 58 -5.11 -39.00 -9.11
N GLN A 59 -4.26 -39.17 -8.10
CA GLN A 59 -3.36 -40.31 -8.00
C GLN A 59 -4.12 -41.62 -7.75
N GLU A 60 -5.12 -41.61 -6.86
CA GLU A 60 -5.99 -42.76 -6.57
C GLU A 60 -6.78 -43.18 -7.81
N ALA A 61 -7.42 -42.23 -8.49
CA ALA A 61 -8.15 -42.53 -9.74
C ALA A 61 -7.24 -43.12 -10.82
N LYS A 62 -6.01 -42.56 -10.94
CA LYS A 62 -5.01 -43.10 -11.88
C LYS A 62 -4.60 -44.51 -11.55
N GLU A 63 -4.32 -44.84 -10.30
CA GLU A 63 -3.94 -46.19 -9.85
C GLU A 63 -5.07 -47.17 -10.10
N MET A 64 -6.34 -46.80 -9.89
CA MET A 64 -7.50 -47.63 -10.20
C MET A 64 -7.64 -47.93 -11.70
N LEU A 65 -7.42 -46.91 -12.55
CA LEU A 65 -7.46 -47.06 -14.00
C LEU A 65 -6.32 -47.94 -14.52
N ASP A 66 -5.11 -47.81 -13.97
CA ASP A 66 -3.92 -48.55 -14.33
C ASP A 66 -3.97 -50.01 -13.85
N ALA A 67 -4.62 -50.30 -12.73
CA ALA A 67 -4.79 -51.66 -12.21
C ALA A 67 -5.66 -52.56 -13.12
N GLY A 68 -6.54 -51.97 -13.89
CA GLY A 68 -7.42 -52.69 -14.82
C GLY A 68 -8.49 -53.54 -14.14
N GLY A 69 -9.30 -54.25 -14.93
CA GLY A 69 -10.31 -55.17 -14.39
C GLY A 69 -11.60 -54.52 -13.88
N LEU A 70 -11.77 -53.23 -14.08
CA LEU A 70 -12.97 -52.49 -13.69
C LEU A 70 -14.15 -52.81 -14.63
N GLU A 71 -15.35 -52.92 -14.08
CA GLU A 71 -16.59 -52.95 -14.86
C GLU A 71 -16.76 -51.65 -15.65
N LYS A 72 -17.41 -51.70 -16.79
CA LYS A 72 -17.50 -50.57 -17.72
C LYS A 72 -18.05 -49.32 -17.08
N ASP A 73 -19.16 -49.41 -16.35
CA ASP A 73 -19.82 -48.27 -15.70
C ASP A 73 -18.95 -47.67 -14.60
N PHE A 74 -18.25 -48.50 -13.83
CA PHE A 74 -17.34 -48.05 -12.78
C PHE A 74 -16.08 -47.43 -13.37
N ARG A 75 -15.57 -47.95 -14.49
CA ARG A 75 -14.43 -47.33 -15.20
C ARG A 75 -14.78 -45.97 -15.75
N GLU A 76 -15.99 -45.78 -16.30
CA GLU A 76 -16.45 -44.48 -16.78
C GLU A 76 -16.51 -43.47 -15.61
N MET A 77 -17.00 -43.84 -14.43
CA MET A 77 -17.05 -43.01 -13.24
C MET A 77 -15.64 -42.61 -12.74
N VAL A 78 -14.71 -43.56 -12.68
CA VAL A 78 -13.32 -43.30 -12.27
C VAL A 78 -12.60 -42.42 -13.30
N GLN A 79 -12.92 -42.56 -14.58
CA GLN A 79 -12.38 -41.71 -15.64
C GLN A 79 -12.87 -40.25 -15.49
N GLU A 80 -14.15 -40.08 -15.20
CA GLU A 80 -14.74 -38.75 -14.95
C GLU A 80 -14.12 -38.10 -13.71
N GLU A 81 -13.92 -38.86 -12.63
CA GLU A 81 -13.25 -38.40 -11.42
C GLU A 81 -11.78 -37.99 -11.67
N TYR A 82 -11.06 -38.77 -12.51
CA TYR A 82 -9.70 -38.45 -12.94
C TYR A 82 -9.64 -37.12 -13.72
N GLU A 83 -10.57 -36.91 -14.66
CA GLU A 83 -10.63 -35.68 -15.46
C GLU A 83 -10.96 -34.46 -14.60
N ASP A 84 -11.95 -34.56 -13.72
CA ASP A 84 -12.33 -33.50 -12.77
C ASP A 84 -11.17 -33.16 -11.80
N ALA A 85 -10.51 -34.18 -11.25
CA ALA A 85 -9.36 -33.97 -10.38
C ALA A 85 -8.18 -33.32 -11.12
N SER A 86 -7.93 -33.72 -12.38
CA SER A 86 -6.88 -33.15 -13.22
C SER A 86 -7.12 -31.68 -13.52
N GLU A 87 -8.37 -31.29 -13.83
CA GLU A 87 -8.77 -29.91 -14.04
C GLU A 87 -8.59 -29.08 -12.75
N LYS A 88 -9.07 -29.59 -11.61
CA LYS A 88 -8.90 -28.95 -10.30
C LYS A 88 -7.44 -28.72 -9.94
N VAL A 89 -6.56 -29.71 -10.16
CA VAL A 89 -5.11 -29.56 -9.93
C VAL A 89 -4.54 -28.43 -10.77
N SER A 90 -4.90 -28.33 -12.04
CA SER A 90 -4.44 -27.27 -12.94
C SER A 90 -4.89 -25.90 -12.47
N VAL A 91 -6.18 -25.75 -12.14
CA VAL A 91 -6.76 -24.50 -11.63
C VAL A 91 -6.10 -24.07 -10.32
N TYR A 92 -5.98 -24.99 -9.35
CA TYR A 92 -5.38 -24.66 -8.04
C TYR A 92 -3.90 -24.28 -8.14
N LEU A 93 -3.15 -24.89 -9.07
CA LEU A 93 -1.76 -24.52 -9.34
C LEU A 93 -1.66 -23.09 -9.90
N GLU A 94 -2.56 -22.70 -10.78
CA GLU A 94 -2.59 -21.32 -11.32
C GLU A 94 -2.98 -20.30 -10.26
N GLU A 95 -4.01 -20.59 -9.47
CA GLU A 95 -4.42 -19.73 -8.36
C GLU A 95 -3.31 -19.58 -7.32
N LEU A 96 -2.59 -20.66 -6.98
CA LEU A 96 -1.45 -20.60 -6.06
C LEU A 96 -0.28 -19.79 -6.60
N LYS A 97 -0.02 -19.83 -7.91
CA LYS A 97 0.99 -18.93 -8.50
C LYS A 97 0.64 -17.47 -8.25
N ILE A 98 -0.63 -17.09 -8.44
CA ILE A 98 -1.13 -15.73 -8.19
C ILE A 98 -1.01 -15.37 -6.71
N LEU A 99 -1.42 -16.28 -5.80
CA LEU A 99 -1.37 -16.05 -4.36
C LEU A 99 0.06 -15.92 -3.79
N LEU A 100 1.03 -16.55 -4.45
CA LEU A 100 2.45 -16.49 -4.07
C LEU A 100 3.17 -15.26 -4.61
N LEU A 101 2.55 -14.46 -5.49
CA LEU A 101 3.14 -13.21 -5.94
C LEU A 101 3.41 -12.28 -4.76
N PRO A 102 4.52 -11.54 -4.79
CA PRO A 102 4.81 -10.58 -3.74
C PRO A 102 3.70 -9.53 -3.68
N ARG A 103 3.02 -9.47 -2.54
CA ARG A 103 2.03 -8.43 -2.25
C ARG A 103 2.74 -7.14 -1.87
N ASP A 104 2.18 -6.02 -2.27
CA ASP A 104 2.64 -4.73 -1.78
C ASP A 104 2.34 -4.63 -0.28
N PRO A 105 3.35 -4.37 0.58
CA PRO A 105 3.14 -4.24 2.02
C PRO A 105 2.16 -3.12 2.40
N ASN A 106 1.89 -2.21 1.47
CA ASN A 106 0.97 -1.09 1.67
C ASN A 106 -0.48 -1.43 1.31
N ASP A 107 -0.75 -2.60 0.68
CA ASP A 107 -2.07 -2.95 0.16
C ASP A 107 -3.19 -2.92 1.23
N ASP A 108 -2.86 -3.25 2.48
CA ASP A 108 -3.82 -3.24 3.60
C ASP A 108 -3.93 -1.88 4.32
N ARG A 109 -3.17 -0.87 3.88
CA ARG A 109 -3.18 0.47 4.50
C ARG A 109 -4.36 1.32 4.03
N ASN A 110 -4.70 2.31 4.85
CA ASN A 110 -5.50 3.43 4.41
C ASN A 110 -4.75 4.22 3.33
N VAL A 111 -5.48 5.02 2.57
CA VAL A 111 -4.93 5.74 1.44
C VAL A 111 -5.21 7.24 1.52
N ILE A 112 -4.21 8.04 1.24
CA ILE A 112 -4.34 9.48 1.04
C ILE A 112 -4.37 9.74 -0.47
N VAL A 113 -5.46 10.36 -0.92
CA VAL A 113 -5.64 10.76 -2.32
C VAL A 113 -5.54 12.27 -2.42
N GLU A 114 -4.64 12.74 -3.28
CA GLU A 114 -4.46 14.16 -3.58
C GLU A 114 -4.84 14.42 -5.05
N ILE A 115 -5.77 15.32 -5.26
CA ILE A 115 -6.25 15.69 -6.59
C ILE A 115 -5.90 17.16 -6.82
N ARG A 116 -5.21 17.44 -7.94
CA ARG A 116 -4.84 18.82 -8.34
C ARG A 116 -5.29 19.11 -9.77
N GLY A 117 -5.87 20.28 -9.98
CA GLY A 117 -6.11 20.79 -11.32
C GLY A 117 -4.78 20.97 -12.06
N GLY A 118 -4.68 20.37 -13.26
CA GLY A 118 -3.54 20.51 -14.17
C GLY A 118 -3.79 21.54 -15.27
N ALA A 119 -3.53 21.17 -16.51
CA ALA A 119 -3.79 22.04 -17.66
C ALA A 119 -5.30 22.17 -17.93
N GLY A 120 -5.82 23.40 -17.97
CA GLY A 120 -7.21 23.68 -18.29
C GLY A 120 -7.89 24.76 -17.42
N GLY A 121 -7.14 25.34 -16.45
CA GLY A 121 -7.65 26.42 -15.61
C GLY A 121 -8.85 26.00 -14.77
N GLU A 122 -9.94 26.77 -14.81
CA GLU A 122 -11.16 26.52 -14.02
C GLU A 122 -11.80 25.19 -14.34
N GLU A 123 -11.79 24.76 -15.60
CA GLU A 123 -12.35 23.47 -16.02
C GLU A 123 -11.61 22.29 -15.37
N ALA A 124 -10.29 22.38 -15.24
CA ALA A 124 -9.51 21.38 -14.52
C ALA A 124 -9.91 21.33 -13.02
N SER A 125 -10.16 22.48 -12.40
CA SER A 125 -10.62 22.57 -11.01
C SER A 125 -12.03 21.99 -10.82
N LEU A 126 -12.94 22.24 -11.75
CA LEU A 126 -14.28 21.63 -11.75
C LEU A 126 -14.21 20.10 -11.91
N PHE A 127 -13.34 19.62 -12.79
CA PHE A 127 -13.15 18.19 -12.98
C PHE A 127 -12.49 17.52 -11.78
N ALA A 128 -11.61 18.22 -11.06
CA ALA A 128 -11.08 17.74 -9.77
C ALA A 128 -12.20 17.46 -8.76
N GLY A 129 -13.23 18.32 -8.70
CA GLY A 129 -14.43 18.10 -7.91
C GLY A 129 -15.24 16.88 -8.34
N VAL A 130 -15.32 16.63 -9.65
CA VAL A 130 -15.97 15.42 -10.18
C VAL A 130 -15.23 14.15 -9.78
N LEU A 131 -13.90 14.15 -9.88
CA LEU A 131 -13.07 13.00 -9.46
C LEU A 131 -13.18 12.75 -7.96
N PHE A 132 -13.15 13.81 -7.14
CA PHE A 132 -13.33 13.68 -5.69
C PHE A 132 -14.70 13.02 -5.37
N ARG A 133 -15.76 13.47 -5.99
CA ARG A 133 -17.10 12.87 -5.83
C ARG A 133 -17.09 11.40 -6.27
N MET A 134 -16.54 11.09 -7.43
CA MET A 134 -16.44 9.72 -7.96
C MET A 134 -15.74 8.79 -6.96
N TYR A 135 -14.60 9.19 -6.43
CA TYR A 135 -13.85 8.40 -5.47
C TYR A 135 -14.55 8.29 -4.12
N SER A 136 -15.23 9.34 -3.66
CA SER A 136 -16.03 9.30 -2.44
C SER A 136 -17.19 8.31 -2.54
N MET A 137 -17.90 8.30 -3.68
CA MET A 137 -19.00 7.37 -3.93
C MET A 137 -18.49 5.92 -4.05
N TYR A 138 -17.34 5.71 -4.68
CA TYR A 138 -16.70 4.39 -4.72
C TYR A 138 -16.32 3.90 -3.33
N ALA A 139 -15.71 4.76 -2.52
CA ALA A 139 -15.34 4.43 -1.13
C ALA A 139 -16.60 4.07 -0.31
N GLU A 140 -17.69 4.85 -0.42
CA GLU A 140 -18.95 4.58 0.25
C GLU A 140 -19.55 3.23 -0.18
N ALA A 141 -19.55 2.92 -1.47
CA ALA A 141 -20.02 1.64 -2.00
C ALA A 141 -19.20 0.43 -1.46
N LYS A 142 -17.93 0.63 -1.14
CA LYS A 142 -17.06 -0.39 -0.50
C LYS A 142 -17.18 -0.41 1.03
N GLY A 143 -17.97 0.47 1.63
CA GLY A 143 -18.07 0.61 3.09
C GLY A 143 -16.87 1.29 3.73
N TRP A 144 -16.05 2.00 2.95
CA TRP A 144 -14.92 2.77 3.44
C TRP A 144 -15.32 4.20 3.79
N LYS A 145 -14.58 4.80 4.71
CA LYS A 145 -14.84 6.17 5.16
C LYS A 145 -13.89 7.14 4.43
N ALA A 146 -14.45 8.14 3.76
CA ALA A 146 -13.68 9.25 3.18
C ALA A 146 -13.71 10.47 4.11
N GLU A 147 -12.55 11.08 4.36
CA GLU A 147 -12.40 12.26 5.21
C GLU A 147 -11.48 13.29 4.55
N ILE A 148 -11.96 14.53 4.41
CA ILE A 148 -11.18 15.60 3.80
C ILE A 148 -10.11 16.05 4.78
N LEU A 149 -8.83 16.02 4.36
CA LEU A 149 -7.69 16.51 5.12
C LEU A 149 -7.44 18.00 4.82
N SER A 150 -7.48 18.36 3.54
CA SER A 150 -7.22 19.74 3.09
C SER A 150 -7.95 20.00 1.78
N SER A 151 -8.45 21.21 1.57
CA SER A 151 -9.07 21.61 0.32
C SER A 151 -8.82 23.07 0.00
N ASN A 152 -8.68 23.36 -1.31
CA ASN A 152 -8.59 24.71 -1.85
C ASN A 152 -9.71 24.85 -2.91
N PRO A 153 -10.95 25.21 -2.48
CA PRO A 153 -12.10 25.34 -3.37
C PRO A 153 -11.97 26.55 -4.29
N THR A 154 -12.67 26.47 -5.44
CA THR A 154 -12.82 27.60 -6.36
C THR A 154 -14.23 28.20 -6.25
N GLU A 155 -14.40 29.45 -6.73
CA GLU A 155 -15.69 30.13 -6.70
C GLU A 155 -16.78 29.40 -7.47
N LEU A 156 -16.43 28.62 -8.48
CA LEU A 156 -17.35 27.83 -9.31
C LEU A 156 -17.65 26.42 -8.78
N GLY A 157 -17.25 26.11 -7.54
CA GLY A 157 -17.55 24.83 -6.90
C GLY A 157 -16.59 23.68 -7.21
N GLY A 158 -15.45 23.95 -7.87
CA GLY A 158 -14.36 23.00 -8.05
C GLY A 158 -13.26 23.11 -7.00
N PHE A 159 -12.17 22.37 -7.19
CA PHE A 159 -11.00 22.44 -6.33
C PHE A 159 -9.73 22.68 -7.14
N LYS A 160 -8.93 23.69 -6.75
CA LYS A 160 -7.54 23.80 -7.24
C LYS A 160 -6.72 22.62 -6.76
N GLU A 161 -6.95 22.24 -5.50
CA GLU A 161 -6.33 21.10 -4.84
C GLU A 161 -7.29 20.57 -3.77
N ILE A 162 -7.38 19.26 -3.64
CA ILE A 162 -8.07 18.59 -2.53
C ILE A 162 -7.30 17.35 -2.14
N SER A 163 -7.12 17.16 -0.83
CA SER A 163 -6.50 15.99 -0.23
C SER A 163 -7.48 15.37 0.76
N PHE A 164 -7.66 14.06 0.69
CA PHE A 164 -8.57 13.33 1.56
C PHE A 164 -8.03 11.93 1.86
N ASN A 165 -8.37 11.42 3.04
CA ASN A 165 -8.04 10.08 3.47
C ASN A 165 -9.23 9.16 3.20
N ILE A 166 -8.96 7.94 2.73
CA ILE A 166 -9.93 6.85 2.63
C ILE A 166 -9.47 5.74 3.56
N SER A 167 -10.27 5.50 4.61
CA SER A 167 -9.97 4.50 5.63
C SER A 167 -10.83 3.27 5.41
N GLY A 168 -10.17 2.13 5.24
CA GLY A 168 -10.81 0.83 5.09
C GLY A 168 -9.84 -0.25 4.63
N ASP A 169 -10.20 -1.50 4.90
CA ASP A 169 -9.37 -2.65 4.59
C ASP A 169 -9.18 -2.80 3.08
N GLY A 170 -7.93 -2.83 2.63
CA GLY A 170 -7.57 -2.94 1.22
C GLY A 170 -7.81 -1.67 0.38
N ALA A 171 -8.05 -0.50 1.00
CA ALA A 171 -8.31 0.72 0.27
C ALA A 171 -7.14 1.10 -0.66
N TYR A 172 -5.90 1.06 -0.16
CA TYR A 172 -4.73 1.36 -0.98
C TYR A 172 -4.58 0.40 -2.16
N SER A 173 -4.86 -0.89 -1.98
CA SER A 173 -4.73 -1.91 -3.04
C SER A 173 -5.58 -1.60 -4.28
N ARG A 174 -6.71 -0.91 -4.09
CA ARG A 174 -7.62 -0.51 -5.18
C ARG A 174 -7.25 0.84 -5.75
N PHE A 175 -6.97 1.83 -4.88
CA PHE A 175 -6.71 3.20 -5.29
C PHE A 175 -5.32 3.40 -5.91
N LYS A 176 -4.32 2.56 -5.62
CA LYS A 176 -2.97 2.68 -6.21
C LYS A 176 -2.96 2.75 -7.74
N PHE A 177 -3.97 2.17 -8.39
CA PHE A 177 -4.15 2.23 -9.84
C PHE A 177 -4.77 3.54 -10.36
N GLU A 178 -5.20 4.43 -9.48
CA GLU A 178 -5.79 5.71 -9.85
C GLU A 178 -4.76 6.85 -9.90
N SER A 179 -3.51 6.58 -9.51
CA SER A 179 -2.42 7.57 -9.57
C SER A 179 -2.02 7.90 -11.00
N GLY A 180 -1.89 9.19 -11.31
CA GLY A 180 -1.45 9.68 -12.61
C GLY A 180 -2.28 10.86 -13.13
N VAL A 181 -2.21 11.08 -14.45
CA VAL A 181 -2.89 12.19 -15.15
C VAL A 181 -4.22 11.72 -15.73
N HIS A 182 -5.31 12.29 -15.27
CA HIS A 182 -6.67 12.08 -15.77
C HIS A 182 -7.05 13.19 -16.75
N ARG A 183 -7.46 12.84 -17.95
CA ARG A 183 -7.81 13.78 -19.02
C ARG A 183 -9.32 13.79 -19.23
N VAL A 184 -9.92 14.97 -19.24
CA VAL A 184 -11.34 15.17 -19.58
C VAL A 184 -11.49 15.87 -20.90
N GLN A 185 -12.49 15.46 -21.68
CA GLN A 185 -12.91 16.06 -22.93
C GLN A 185 -14.41 16.33 -22.85
N ARG A 186 -14.78 17.60 -22.63
CA ARG A 186 -16.19 18.07 -22.60
C ARG A 186 -16.26 19.53 -22.99
N VAL A 187 -17.48 20.00 -23.24
CA VAL A 187 -17.75 21.43 -23.31
C VAL A 187 -17.82 21.94 -21.88
N PRO A 188 -16.92 22.84 -21.43
CA PRO A 188 -16.97 23.40 -20.08
C PRO A 188 -18.24 24.20 -19.85
N GLU A 189 -18.70 24.27 -18.60
CA GLU A 189 -19.83 25.15 -18.23
C GLU A 189 -19.51 26.64 -18.45
N THR A 190 -18.23 27.00 -18.47
CA THR A 190 -17.71 28.35 -18.74
C THR A 190 -17.57 28.67 -20.23
N GLU A 191 -17.79 27.70 -21.14
CA GLU A 191 -17.64 27.89 -22.58
C GLU A 191 -18.96 28.25 -23.27
N SER A 192 -19.03 29.48 -23.80
CA SER A 192 -20.24 30.02 -24.43
C SER A 192 -20.45 29.60 -25.89
N GLN A 193 -19.37 29.13 -26.56
CA GLN A 193 -19.42 28.78 -28.00
C GLN A 193 -19.56 27.28 -28.29
N GLY A 194 -19.75 26.46 -27.24
CA GLY A 194 -19.94 25.02 -27.36
C GLY A 194 -18.70 24.23 -27.82
N ARG A 195 -17.50 24.79 -27.69
CA ARG A 195 -16.25 24.12 -28.08
C ARG A 195 -15.85 23.08 -27.05
N ILE A 196 -15.43 21.89 -27.51
CA ILE A 196 -14.88 20.85 -26.64
C ILE A 196 -13.49 21.27 -26.20
N HIS A 197 -13.31 21.37 -24.89
CA HIS A 197 -11.98 21.58 -24.29
C HIS A 197 -11.40 20.26 -23.78
N THR A 198 -10.08 20.23 -23.72
CA THR A 198 -9.33 19.13 -23.12
C THR A 198 -8.58 19.65 -21.89
N SER A 199 -8.96 19.17 -20.73
CA SER A 199 -8.34 19.55 -19.47
C SER A 199 -7.75 18.33 -18.77
N THR A 200 -6.81 18.55 -17.86
CA THR A 200 -6.15 17.50 -17.10
C THR A 200 -6.22 17.76 -15.61
N VAL A 201 -6.30 16.67 -14.86
CA VAL A 201 -6.21 16.65 -13.41
C VAL A 201 -5.18 15.60 -13.03
N THR A 202 -4.33 15.90 -12.08
CA THR A 202 -3.36 14.95 -11.54
C THR A 202 -3.88 14.36 -10.25
N VAL A 203 -3.71 13.06 -10.11
CA VAL A 203 -4.08 12.29 -8.91
C VAL A 203 -2.83 11.64 -8.36
N ALA A 204 -2.48 11.93 -7.11
CA ALA A 204 -1.48 11.19 -6.37
C ALA A 204 -2.17 10.32 -5.33
N VAL A 205 -1.70 9.09 -5.20
CA VAL A 205 -2.24 8.08 -4.29
C VAL A 205 -1.11 7.57 -3.42
N LEU A 206 -1.18 7.86 -2.13
CA LEU A 206 -0.12 7.58 -1.18
C LEU A 206 -0.67 6.70 -0.06
N PRO A 207 0.08 5.69 0.43
CA PRO A 207 -0.32 4.98 1.62
C PRO A 207 -0.28 5.92 2.82
N GLU A 208 -1.24 5.77 3.76
CA GLU A 208 -1.19 6.50 5.02
C GLU A 208 0.09 6.14 5.77
N ALA A 209 0.86 7.17 6.15
CA ALA A 209 2.12 6.98 6.85
C ALA A 209 1.87 6.47 8.28
N GLU A 210 2.64 5.48 8.71
CA GLU A 210 2.69 5.08 10.11
C GLU A 210 3.44 6.13 10.93
N GLU A 211 3.05 6.28 12.20
CA GLU A 211 3.80 7.12 13.12
C GLU A 211 5.22 6.55 13.28
N VAL A 212 6.21 7.41 13.08
CA VAL A 212 7.60 7.06 13.29
C VAL A 212 7.87 7.04 14.79
N ASP A 213 8.06 5.86 15.36
CA ASP A 213 8.57 5.70 16.72
C ASP A 213 10.06 5.36 16.68
N VAL A 214 10.84 6.06 17.50
CA VAL A 214 12.29 5.89 17.55
C VAL A 214 12.68 5.24 18.86
N GLU A 215 13.04 3.98 18.78
CA GLU A 215 13.71 3.27 19.87
C GLU A 215 15.23 3.41 19.72
N ILE A 216 15.88 4.00 20.73
CA ILE A 216 17.34 4.13 20.78
C ILE A 216 17.91 2.98 21.59
N ASN A 217 18.64 2.08 20.93
CA ASN A 217 19.34 1.02 21.62
C ASN A 217 20.57 1.60 22.35
N PRO A 218 20.72 1.39 23.66
CA PRO A 218 21.88 1.87 24.42
C PRO A 218 23.22 1.35 23.88
N ALA A 219 23.26 0.19 23.20
CA ALA A 219 24.47 -0.36 22.61
C ALA A 219 24.98 0.46 21.40
N ASP A 220 24.08 1.24 20.76
CA ASP A 220 24.42 2.08 19.61
C ASP A 220 24.88 3.48 20.00
N LEU A 221 25.07 3.71 21.31
CA LEU A 221 25.47 5.01 21.85
C LEU A 221 26.91 4.98 22.36
N GLN A 222 27.72 5.89 21.85
CA GLN A 222 29.00 6.25 22.45
C GLN A 222 28.78 7.49 23.33
N ILE A 223 29.09 7.36 24.63
CA ILE A 223 28.92 8.43 25.61
C ILE A 223 30.25 8.84 26.15
N ASP A 224 30.69 10.05 25.84
CA ASP A 224 31.94 10.62 26.29
C ASP A 224 31.67 11.73 27.32
N THR A 225 32.49 11.77 28.36
CA THR A 225 32.47 12.80 29.38
C THR A 225 33.66 13.74 29.19
N TYR A 226 33.42 15.03 29.35
CA TYR A 226 34.49 16.02 29.23
C TYR A 226 34.24 17.22 30.16
N ARG A 227 35.25 18.09 30.27
CA ARG A 227 35.13 19.28 31.11
C ARG A 227 34.33 20.38 30.39
N SER A 228 33.39 20.94 31.10
CA SER A 228 32.58 22.03 30.54
C SER A 228 33.46 23.24 30.18
N GLY A 229 33.21 23.86 29.05
CA GLY A 229 33.89 25.10 28.64
C GLY A 229 33.10 26.32 29.12
N GLY A 230 33.81 27.42 29.42
CA GLY A 230 33.19 28.69 29.75
C GLY A 230 33.81 29.38 30.97
N ALA A 231 33.32 30.62 31.25
CA ALA A 231 33.71 31.40 32.43
C ALA A 231 33.13 30.75 33.70
N GLY A 232 33.97 30.05 34.49
CA GLY A 232 33.53 29.34 35.69
C GLY A 232 34.60 29.20 36.72
N GLY A 233 34.21 28.96 37.98
CA GLY A 233 35.11 28.72 39.09
C GLY A 233 35.71 27.30 39.10
N GLN A 234 36.28 26.92 40.25
CA GLN A 234 37.04 25.68 40.45
C GLN A 234 36.28 24.40 40.03
N HIS A 235 34.94 24.40 40.08
CA HIS A 235 34.07 23.26 39.70
C HIS A 235 34.12 23.00 38.18
N VAL A 236 33.99 24.04 37.36
CA VAL A 236 33.98 23.91 35.87
C VAL A 236 35.31 23.37 35.34
N ASN A 237 36.41 23.77 35.98
CA ASN A 237 37.78 23.39 35.56
C ASN A 237 38.25 22.01 36.04
N LYS A 238 37.59 21.45 37.07
CA LYS A 238 38.04 20.16 37.69
C LYS A 238 37.10 19.00 37.43
N THR A 239 35.80 19.27 37.19
CA THR A 239 34.77 18.21 37.11
C THR A 239 34.37 18.00 35.65
N GLU A 240 34.36 16.73 35.20
CA GLU A 240 33.88 16.34 33.86
C GLU A 240 32.38 16.17 33.88
N SER A 241 31.66 17.31 33.93
CA SER A 241 30.20 17.36 33.97
C SER A 241 29.52 17.43 32.60
N ALA A 242 30.28 17.79 31.57
CA ALA A 242 29.74 17.84 30.19
C ALA A 242 29.69 16.45 29.58
N ILE A 243 28.66 16.22 28.79
CA ILE A 243 28.36 14.95 28.12
C ILE A 243 28.30 15.20 26.60
N ARG A 244 28.95 14.31 25.85
CA ARG A 244 28.78 14.15 24.41
C ARG A 244 28.22 12.76 24.16
N ILE A 245 27.11 12.66 23.45
CA ILE A 245 26.50 11.41 23.02
C ILE A 245 26.57 11.36 21.50
N THR A 246 27.18 10.30 20.98
CA THR A 246 27.22 10.00 19.54
C THR A 246 26.38 8.76 19.27
N HIS A 247 25.38 8.88 18.42
CA HIS A 247 24.63 7.74 17.92
C HIS A 247 25.38 7.15 16.73
N LEU A 248 25.97 5.98 16.92
CA LEU A 248 26.86 5.34 15.95
C LEU A 248 26.22 5.09 14.58
N PRO A 249 24.97 4.58 14.47
CA PRO A 249 24.37 4.27 13.18
C PRO A 249 24.09 5.52 12.32
N THR A 250 23.69 6.64 12.95
CA THR A 250 23.34 7.88 12.22
C THR A 250 24.47 8.90 12.22
N GLY A 251 25.50 8.73 13.04
CA GLY A 251 26.56 9.72 13.24
C GLY A 251 26.10 11.00 13.93
N THR A 252 24.87 11.02 14.47
CA THR A 252 24.33 12.22 15.16
C THR A 252 25.02 12.43 16.47
N VAL A 253 25.57 13.64 16.67
CA VAL A 253 26.27 14.04 17.89
C VAL A 253 25.43 15.08 18.64
N VAL A 254 25.32 14.89 19.95
CA VAL A 254 24.68 15.84 20.87
C VAL A 254 25.60 16.11 22.04
N GLU A 255 25.80 17.37 22.35
CA GLU A 255 26.57 17.83 23.51
C GLU A 255 25.66 18.58 24.49
N CYS A 256 25.86 18.35 25.78
CA CYS A 256 25.14 19.04 26.83
C CYS A 256 26.08 19.36 28.01
N GLN A 257 26.13 20.65 28.39
CA GLN A 257 26.97 21.16 29.50
C GLN A 257 26.24 22.19 30.39
N ASP A 258 24.90 22.24 30.29
CA ASP A 258 24.10 23.27 30.91
C ASP A 258 23.99 23.13 32.43
N GLU A 259 24.06 21.92 32.93
CA GLU A 259 23.89 21.62 34.35
C GLU A 259 25.24 21.23 35.02
N ARG A 260 25.32 21.44 36.33
CA ARG A 260 26.48 21.01 37.12
C ARG A 260 26.54 19.49 37.32
N SER A 261 25.42 18.79 37.12
CA SER A 261 25.27 17.35 37.30
C SER A 261 25.45 16.61 35.96
N GLN A 262 26.43 15.72 35.89
CA GLN A 262 26.67 14.84 34.74
C GLN A 262 25.44 14.03 34.38
N HIS A 263 24.71 13.48 35.36
CA HIS A 263 23.49 12.70 35.12
C HIS A 263 22.38 13.53 34.46
N LYS A 264 22.15 14.76 34.94
CA LYS A 264 21.17 15.66 34.34
C LYS A 264 21.55 16.04 32.92
N ASN A 265 22.83 16.28 32.65
CA ASN A 265 23.32 16.58 31.29
C ASN A 265 23.15 15.34 30.39
N LYS A 266 23.37 14.11 30.89
CA LYS A 266 23.11 12.88 30.15
C LYS A 266 21.62 12.74 29.79
N ASP A 267 20.71 12.91 30.75
CA ASP A 267 19.27 12.80 30.51
C ASP A 267 18.78 13.84 29.51
N ARG A 268 19.32 15.06 29.60
CA ARG A 268 18.99 16.14 28.65
C ARG A 268 19.55 15.86 27.26
N ALA A 269 20.80 15.41 27.16
CA ALA A 269 21.42 15.03 25.90
C ALA A 269 20.66 13.88 25.23
N MET A 270 20.20 12.88 25.99
CA MET A 270 19.38 11.78 25.49
C MET A 270 18.02 12.26 24.93
N LYS A 271 17.37 13.21 25.60
CA LYS A 271 16.12 13.80 25.08
C LYS A 271 16.35 14.57 23.77
N ILE A 272 17.43 15.36 23.70
CA ILE A 272 17.79 16.10 22.50
C ILE A 272 18.16 15.12 21.36
N LEU A 273 18.91 14.06 21.65
CA LEU A 273 19.27 13.03 20.68
C LEU A 273 18.03 12.36 20.10
N ARG A 274 17.08 11.94 20.96
CA ARG A 274 15.82 11.34 20.52
C ARG A 274 15.04 12.26 19.59
N SER A 275 14.93 13.54 19.95
CA SER A 275 14.24 14.53 19.10
C SER A 275 14.93 14.71 17.75
N LYS A 276 16.28 14.77 17.71
CA LYS A 276 17.03 14.91 16.45
C LYS A 276 16.91 13.67 15.55
N ILE A 277 16.96 12.49 16.13
CA ILE A 277 16.80 11.24 15.34
C ILE A 277 15.37 11.15 14.80
N LEU A 278 14.38 11.46 15.62
CA LEU A 278 12.97 11.48 15.19
C LEU A 278 12.75 12.51 14.06
N GLU A 279 13.34 13.68 14.16
CA GLU A 279 13.25 14.72 13.12
C GLU A 279 13.91 14.25 11.81
N ALA A 280 15.10 13.65 11.89
CA ALA A 280 15.80 13.12 10.73
C ALA A 280 15.04 11.96 10.04
N GLU A 281 14.39 11.07 10.81
CA GLU A 281 13.56 10.00 10.24
C GLU A 281 12.26 10.55 9.61
N ARG A 282 11.63 11.54 10.22
CA ARG A 282 10.47 12.25 9.63
C ARG A 282 10.84 12.95 8.33
N GLU A 283 12.00 13.60 8.27
CA GLU A 283 12.50 14.25 7.05
C GLU A 283 12.73 13.24 5.93
N LYS A 284 13.39 12.12 6.21
CA LYS A 284 13.57 11.04 5.23
C LYS A 284 12.23 10.48 4.72
N GLN A 285 11.27 10.27 5.63
CA GLN A 285 9.93 9.80 5.25
C GLN A 285 9.22 10.82 4.36
N HIS A 286 9.30 12.09 4.72
CA HIS A 286 8.72 13.19 3.93
C HIS A 286 9.34 13.27 2.54
N ASP A 287 10.67 13.15 2.43
CA ASP A 287 11.37 13.19 1.15
C ASP A 287 11.02 11.97 0.27
N ALA A 288 10.89 10.78 0.86
CA ALA A 288 10.44 9.59 0.16
C ALA A 288 9.02 9.77 -0.41
N ILE A 289 8.08 10.24 0.42
CA ILE A 289 6.70 10.53 0.01
C ILE A 289 6.66 11.63 -1.08
N ALA A 290 7.49 12.68 -0.95
CA ALA A 290 7.58 13.72 -1.97
C ALA A 290 8.13 13.19 -3.30
N GLY A 291 9.09 12.27 -3.25
CA GLY A 291 9.63 11.56 -4.41
C GLY A 291 8.57 10.71 -5.10
N GLU A 292 7.83 9.90 -4.36
CA GLU A 292 6.73 9.08 -4.87
C GLU A 292 5.63 9.93 -5.50
N ARG A 293 5.18 10.98 -4.81
CA ARG A 293 4.20 11.95 -5.33
C ARG A 293 4.65 12.53 -6.67
N LYS A 294 5.90 12.97 -6.76
CA LYS A 294 6.47 13.54 -7.99
C LYS A 294 6.52 12.53 -9.12
N ALA A 295 6.87 11.28 -8.84
CA ALA A 295 6.90 10.21 -9.83
C ALA A 295 5.50 9.88 -10.37
N GLN A 296 4.46 9.89 -9.52
CA GLN A 296 3.08 9.60 -9.90
C GLN A 296 2.45 10.72 -10.75
N VAL A 297 2.71 11.98 -10.40
CA VAL A 297 2.05 13.14 -11.01
C VAL A 297 2.73 13.58 -12.32
N GLY A 298 4.03 13.28 -12.50
CA GLY A 298 4.81 13.72 -13.66
C GLY A 298 4.79 15.22 -13.82
N THR A 299 4.61 15.70 -15.05
CA THR A 299 4.48 17.14 -15.38
C THR A 299 3.01 17.60 -15.42
N GLY A 300 2.04 16.68 -15.37
CA GLY A 300 0.61 16.98 -15.53
C GLY A 300 0.22 17.31 -16.98
N ASP A 301 1.09 17.05 -17.95
CA ASP A 301 0.83 17.32 -19.36
C ASP A 301 -0.26 16.38 -19.91
N ARG A 302 -0.98 16.84 -20.93
CA ARG A 302 -2.06 16.08 -21.60
C ARG A 302 -1.57 14.80 -22.26
N SER A 303 -0.28 14.69 -22.57
CA SER A 303 0.35 13.51 -23.16
C SER A 303 0.56 12.37 -22.16
N GLU A 304 0.75 12.68 -20.88
CA GLU A 304 1.03 11.71 -19.80
C GLU A 304 -0.21 10.99 -19.26
N ARG A 305 -1.35 11.21 -19.91
CA ARG A 305 -2.65 10.67 -19.48
C ARG A 305 -2.64 9.15 -19.25
N ILE A 306 -3.12 8.74 -18.09
CA ILE A 306 -3.47 7.33 -17.82
C ILE A 306 -4.88 7.00 -18.31
N ARG A 307 -5.83 7.93 -18.12
CA ARG A 307 -7.24 7.74 -18.45
C ARG A 307 -7.86 8.96 -19.10
N THR A 308 -8.77 8.73 -20.04
CA THR A 308 -9.53 9.79 -20.71
C THR A 308 -11.03 9.61 -20.53
N TYR A 309 -11.68 10.67 -20.05
CA TYR A 309 -13.13 10.79 -19.89
C TYR A 309 -13.67 11.63 -21.05
N ASN A 310 -14.36 11.00 -22.00
CA ASN A 310 -14.92 11.65 -23.18
C ASN A 310 -16.44 11.75 -23.06
N TYR A 311 -16.91 12.91 -22.62
CA TYR A 311 -18.34 13.16 -22.42
C TYR A 311 -19.16 13.11 -23.70
N PRO A 312 -18.77 13.76 -24.83
CA PRO A 312 -19.52 13.68 -26.07
C PRO A 312 -19.75 12.27 -26.60
N GLN A 313 -18.84 11.35 -26.29
CA GLN A 313 -18.92 9.95 -26.73
C GLN A 313 -19.40 9.01 -25.61
N GLY A 314 -19.69 9.50 -24.39
CA GLY A 314 -20.14 8.70 -23.28
C GLY A 314 -19.15 7.63 -22.82
N ARG A 315 -17.85 7.78 -23.15
CA ARG A 315 -16.82 6.75 -22.92
C ARG A 315 -15.71 7.16 -21.98
N VAL A 316 -15.19 6.16 -21.27
CA VAL A 316 -13.95 6.25 -20.50
C VAL A 316 -12.94 5.26 -21.08
N SER A 317 -11.72 5.72 -21.36
CA SER A 317 -10.63 4.87 -21.90
C SER A 317 -9.43 4.90 -20.98
N ASP A 318 -9.01 3.74 -20.47
CA ASP A 318 -7.74 3.57 -19.76
C ASP A 318 -6.65 3.18 -20.77
N HIS A 319 -5.63 4.03 -20.90
CA HIS A 319 -4.60 3.88 -21.92
C HIS A 319 -3.52 2.88 -21.53
N ARG A 320 -3.40 2.50 -20.26
CA ARG A 320 -2.40 1.54 -19.78
C ARG A 320 -2.70 0.13 -20.27
N ILE A 321 -4.00 -0.21 -20.34
CA ILE A 321 -4.48 -1.55 -20.73
C ILE A 321 -5.34 -1.52 -21.99
N ASN A 322 -5.46 -0.37 -22.65
CA ASN A 322 -6.32 -0.15 -23.84
C ASN A 322 -7.78 -0.54 -23.61
N LEU A 323 -8.29 -0.42 -22.38
CA LEU A 323 -9.69 -0.67 -22.04
C LEU A 323 -10.54 0.55 -22.38
N THR A 324 -11.67 0.34 -23.05
CA THR A 324 -12.65 1.40 -23.32
C THR A 324 -14.06 0.95 -22.92
N LEU A 325 -14.69 1.72 -22.03
CA LEU A 325 -16.04 1.48 -21.53
C LEU A 325 -16.98 2.63 -21.91
N TYR A 326 -18.18 2.30 -22.39
CA TYR A 326 -19.21 3.26 -22.83
C TYR A 326 -20.26 3.50 -21.72
N LYS A 327 -19.81 3.71 -20.49
CA LYS A 327 -20.65 3.92 -19.29
C LYS A 327 -20.10 5.04 -18.40
N ILE A 328 -19.75 6.18 -19.02
CA ILE A 328 -19.12 7.30 -18.30
C ILE A 328 -19.93 7.75 -17.06
N GLU A 329 -21.26 7.80 -17.14
CA GLU A 329 -22.12 8.23 -16.03
C GLU A 329 -22.01 7.27 -14.82
N ALA A 330 -22.05 5.96 -15.06
CA ALA A 330 -21.88 4.96 -14.01
C ALA A 330 -20.52 5.09 -13.34
N ILE A 331 -19.45 5.23 -14.14
CA ILE A 331 -18.08 5.39 -13.65
C ILE A 331 -17.96 6.64 -12.79
N LEU A 332 -18.48 7.79 -13.24
CA LEU A 332 -18.46 9.04 -12.49
C LEU A 332 -19.31 9.01 -11.21
N ASN A 333 -20.22 8.06 -11.10
CA ASN A 333 -21.00 7.77 -9.90
C ASN A 333 -20.40 6.64 -9.05
N GLY A 334 -19.13 6.27 -9.29
CA GLY A 334 -18.38 5.35 -8.42
C GLY A 334 -18.32 3.90 -8.90
N ASP A 335 -18.82 3.53 -10.09
CA ASP A 335 -18.66 2.18 -10.65
C ASP A 335 -17.27 2.01 -11.29
N LEU A 336 -16.26 1.82 -10.42
CA LEU A 336 -14.86 1.69 -10.85
C LEU A 336 -14.36 0.24 -10.90
N ASP A 337 -15.12 -0.72 -10.38
CA ASP A 337 -14.65 -2.10 -10.21
C ASP A 337 -14.12 -2.72 -11.51
N GLU A 338 -14.87 -2.61 -12.60
CA GLU A 338 -14.46 -3.21 -13.89
C GLU A 338 -13.10 -2.67 -14.38
N ILE A 339 -12.84 -1.37 -14.20
CA ILE A 339 -11.56 -0.77 -14.59
C ILE A 339 -10.45 -1.25 -13.66
N ILE A 340 -10.68 -1.21 -12.35
CA ILE A 340 -9.69 -1.57 -11.35
C ILE A 340 -9.37 -3.05 -11.43
N ASP A 341 -10.36 -3.93 -11.60
CA ASP A 341 -10.15 -5.37 -11.72
C ASP A 341 -9.35 -5.73 -12.99
N ALA A 342 -9.61 -5.04 -14.09
CA ALA A 342 -8.82 -5.19 -15.31
C ALA A 342 -7.35 -4.75 -15.11
N LEU A 343 -7.12 -3.66 -14.34
CA LEU A 343 -5.78 -3.19 -14.01
C LEU A 343 -5.06 -4.14 -13.04
N VAL A 344 -5.76 -4.66 -12.04
CA VAL A 344 -5.22 -5.70 -11.13
C VAL A 344 -4.81 -6.95 -11.93
N THR A 345 -5.66 -7.38 -12.86
CA THR A 345 -5.37 -8.54 -13.70
C THR A 345 -4.13 -8.31 -14.58
N ALA A 346 -4.00 -7.11 -15.17
CA ALA A 346 -2.85 -6.75 -15.99
C ALA A 346 -1.55 -6.69 -15.17
N ASP A 347 -1.58 -6.08 -13.98
CA ASP A 347 -0.44 -6.02 -13.04
C ASP A 347 0.00 -7.43 -12.59
N THR A 348 -0.99 -8.29 -12.27
CA THR A 348 -0.75 -9.69 -11.90
C THR A 348 -0.08 -10.46 -13.05
N ALA A 349 -0.58 -10.28 -14.28
CA ALA A 349 -0.02 -10.92 -15.46
C ALA A 349 1.41 -10.44 -15.78
N GLU A 350 1.71 -9.16 -15.52
CA GLU A 350 3.05 -8.61 -15.69
C GLU A 350 4.02 -9.17 -14.64
N LYS A 351 3.61 -9.25 -13.38
CA LYS A 351 4.40 -9.85 -12.29
C LYS A 351 4.72 -11.32 -12.58
N LEU A 352 3.73 -12.10 -13.07
CA LEU A 352 3.94 -13.50 -13.45
C LEU A 352 4.93 -13.70 -14.60
N LYS A 353 5.07 -12.71 -15.50
CA LYS A 353 6.05 -12.78 -16.61
C LYS A 353 7.48 -12.48 -16.16
N ASN A 354 7.63 -11.72 -15.07
CA ASN A 354 8.92 -11.27 -14.55
C ASN A 354 9.51 -12.24 -13.50
N GLU A 355 8.76 -13.25 -13.04
CA GLU A 355 9.22 -14.40 -12.23
C GLU A 355 9.67 -15.57 -13.11
#